data_7fcab898f26fc495f5f23d6934b378db
#
_entry.id   7fcab898f26fc495f5f23d6934b378db
#
_cell.length_a   1.000
_cell.length_b   1.000
_cell.length_c   1.000
_cell.angle_alpha   90.00
_cell.angle_beta   90.00
_cell.angle_gamma   90.00
#
_symmetry.space_group_name_H-M   'P 1'
#
loop_
_entity.id
_entity.type
_entity.pdbx_description
1 polymer ?
#
loop_
_entity_poly.entity_id
_entity_poly.type
_entity_poly.pdbx_seq_one_letter_code
_entity_poly.pdbx_strand_id
1 'polypeptide(L)'
;RPPRSTPLYSSAASDVYKRQDFRSDTVTKPDKNIIEEALHAELGDDEYGEDPTVNNLQEKCAELLGFESGLFVSSGLMGNQISLLIHNSPGTEVITTSDSHIKNYEHGAASFLSRVQFREIDHKDGALNLDTIRSVYEKSKVHKPQIKTIAQENTHLASGGSIVSYNHLAEVHSFAKEKGINVHIDGARLWHAILGEGSTTNYGNISDSLTFCFSKALGAPIGSMLLGSKEFITEAREYRKILGGGMRQVGVKASMANKSLDLRERILEDHQKAKDIFDFI
;
A
#
# COMPACT_ATOMS: atom_id res chain seq x y z
N ARG A 1 29.68 -32.65 -40.93
CA ARG A 1 29.13 -32.95 -39.59
C ARG A 1 27.77 -32.26 -39.51
N PRO A 2 26.69 -32.96 -39.19
CA PRO A 2 25.39 -32.31 -38.98
C PRO A 2 25.43 -31.44 -37.72
N PRO A 3 24.67 -30.30 -37.65
CA PRO A 3 24.60 -29.49 -36.47
C PRO A 3 23.99 -30.31 -35.33
N ARG A 4 24.64 -30.27 -34.16
CA ARG A 4 24.08 -30.87 -32.95
C ARG A 4 22.84 -30.08 -32.56
N SER A 5 21.69 -30.70 -32.67
CA SER A 5 20.48 -30.24 -32.05
C SER A 5 20.68 -30.22 -30.53
N THR A 6 20.61 -29.08 -29.92
CA THR A 6 20.69 -28.86 -28.48
C THR A 6 19.29 -28.93 -27.86
N PRO A 7 18.92 -30.02 -27.20
CA PRO A 7 17.66 -30.09 -26.45
C PRO A 7 17.85 -29.69 -25.00
N LEU A 8 18.86 -28.89 -24.68
CA LEU A 8 19.20 -28.56 -23.28
C LEU A 8 18.42 -27.41 -22.69
N TYR A 9 17.60 -26.70 -23.48
CA TYR A 9 16.84 -25.58 -22.97
C TYR A 9 15.46 -25.93 -22.39
N SER A 10 14.89 -27.11 -22.74
CA SER A 10 13.54 -27.46 -22.29
C SER A 10 13.53 -28.04 -20.86
N SER A 11 14.56 -28.74 -20.42
CA SER A 11 14.61 -29.29 -19.07
C SER A 11 14.92 -28.20 -18.01
N ALA A 12 15.85 -27.29 -18.30
CA ALA A 12 16.16 -26.20 -17.39
C ALA A 12 14.99 -25.20 -17.26
N ALA A 13 14.26 -24.92 -18.34
CA ALA A 13 13.07 -24.10 -18.31
C ALA A 13 11.94 -24.78 -17.52
N SER A 14 11.72 -26.11 -17.70
CA SER A 14 10.72 -26.85 -16.94
C SER A 14 11.06 -26.94 -15.44
N ASP A 15 12.33 -27.01 -15.08
CA ASP A 15 12.77 -27.00 -13.67
C ASP A 15 12.61 -25.63 -13.01
N VAL A 16 12.80 -24.54 -13.75
CA VAL A 16 12.54 -23.20 -13.24
C VAL A 16 11.05 -22.99 -12.90
N TYR A 17 10.14 -23.54 -13.69
CA TYR A 17 8.69 -23.48 -13.42
C TYR A 17 8.22 -24.37 -12.26
N LYS A 18 9.02 -25.32 -11.83
CA LYS A 18 8.69 -26.24 -10.72
C LYS A 18 9.24 -25.79 -9.36
N ARG A 19 10.09 -24.77 -9.32
CA ARG A 19 10.63 -24.25 -8.06
C ARG A 19 9.69 -23.20 -7.50
N GLN A 20 9.24 -23.42 -6.27
CA GLN A 20 8.52 -22.43 -5.49
C GLN A 20 9.44 -21.23 -5.22
N ASP A 21 8.92 -20.01 -5.37
CA ASP A 21 9.64 -18.77 -5.12
C ASP A 21 9.09 -18.09 -3.86
N PHE A 22 9.84 -18.14 -2.77
CA PHE A 22 9.46 -17.60 -1.47
C PHE A 22 10.07 -16.22 -1.19
N ARG A 23 10.61 -15.52 -2.18
CA ARG A 23 11.28 -14.23 -1.97
C ARG A 23 10.32 -13.13 -1.52
N SER A 24 9.15 -13.02 -2.16
CA SER A 24 8.16 -11.96 -1.91
C SER A 24 6.87 -12.25 -2.69
N ASP A 25 5.74 -11.77 -2.18
CA ASP A 25 4.45 -11.75 -2.89
C ASP A 25 4.45 -10.82 -4.12
N THR A 26 5.45 -9.95 -4.24
CA THR A 26 5.65 -9.09 -5.43
C THR A 26 5.99 -9.88 -6.70
N VAL A 27 6.40 -11.16 -6.58
CA VAL A 27 6.63 -12.05 -7.73
C VAL A 27 5.36 -12.76 -8.19
N THR A 28 4.23 -12.56 -7.51
CA THR A 28 2.91 -13.09 -7.90
C THR A 28 2.58 -12.69 -9.33
N LYS A 29 2.29 -13.68 -10.15
CA LYS A 29 1.88 -13.45 -11.53
C LYS A 29 0.36 -13.38 -11.59
N PRO A 30 -0.21 -12.46 -12.38
CA PRO A 30 -1.65 -12.38 -12.53
C PRO A 30 -2.21 -13.63 -13.22
N ASP A 31 -3.34 -14.08 -12.72
CA ASP A 31 -4.09 -15.18 -13.33
C ASP A 31 -4.66 -14.75 -14.70
N LYS A 32 -4.90 -15.75 -15.56
CA LYS A 32 -5.40 -15.49 -16.90
C LYS A 32 -6.73 -14.73 -16.91
N ASN A 33 -7.65 -15.08 -16.01
CA ASN A 33 -8.93 -14.40 -15.85
C ASN A 33 -8.80 -12.94 -15.42
N ILE A 34 -7.76 -12.57 -14.67
CA ILE A 34 -7.45 -11.17 -14.33
C ILE A 34 -6.97 -10.43 -15.58
N ILE A 35 -6.09 -11.04 -16.37
CA ILE A 35 -5.58 -10.42 -17.60
C ILE A 35 -6.69 -10.22 -18.64
N GLU A 36 -7.60 -11.17 -18.78
CA GLU A 36 -8.71 -11.11 -19.73
C GLU A 36 -9.69 -9.97 -19.47
N GLU A 37 -9.82 -9.50 -18.22
CA GLU A 37 -10.66 -8.34 -17.88
C GLU A 37 -10.23 -7.04 -18.62
N ALA A 38 -8.96 -6.94 -18.99
CA ALA A 38 -8.46 -5.81 -19.75
C ALA A 38 -9.16 -5.63 -21.12
N LEU A 39 -9.67 -6.73 -21.70
CA LEU A 39 -10.36 -6.72 -22.99
C LEU A 39 -11.79 -6.17 -22.91
N HIS A 40 -12.35 -6.10 -21.71
CA HIS A 40 -13.74 -5.69 -21.47
C HIS A 40 -13.83 -4.31 -20.80
N ALA A 41 -12.69 -3.64 -20.57
CA ALA A 41 -12.66 -2.34 -19.92
C ALA A 41 -13.31 -1.26 -20.79
N GLU A 42 -14.26 -0.52 -20.23
CA GLU A 42 -14.68 0.76 -20.76
C GLU A 42 -13.60 1.80 -20.51
N LEU A 43 -13.23 2.56 -21.55
CA LEU A 43 -12.08 3.45 -21.50
C LEU A 43 -12.49 4.90 -21.71
N GLY A 44 -11.81 5.79 -21.00
CA GLY A 44 -11.86 7.23 -21.15
C GLY A 44 -10.52 7.85 -20.76
N ASP A 45 -10.42 9.16 -20.77
CA ASP A 45 -9.20 9.84 -20.32
C ASP A 45 -9.24 10.10 -18.82
N ASP A 46 -8.40 9.37 -18.04
CA ASP A 46 -8.32 9.51 -16.58
C ASP A 46 -7.81 10.90 -16.16
N GLU A 47 -7.04 11.58 -16.99
CA GLU A 47 -6.60 12.95 -16.71
C GLU A 47 -7.78 13.92 -16.59
N TYR A 48 -8.82 13.71 -17.38
CA TYR A 48 -10.06 14.48 -17.32
C TYR A 48 -11.12 13.87 -16.39
N GLY A 49 -10.82 12.73 -15.76
CA GLY A 49 -11.77 12.00 -14.92
C GLY A 49 -12.87 11.28 -15.72
N GLU A 50 -12.62 10.99 -17.00
CA GLU A 50 -13.61 10.43 -17.92
C GLU A 50 -13.51 8.91 -18.10
N ASP A 51 -12.51 8.25 -17.49
CA ASP A 51 -12.37 6.78 -17.56
C ASP A 51 -13.34 6.12 -16.56
N PRO A 52 -14.44 5.49 -17.04
CA PRO A 52 -15.47 4.98 -16.14
C PRO A 52 -14.97 3.79 -15.32
N THR A 53 -14.07 2.96 -15.86
CA THR A 53 -13.52 1.80 -15.17
C THR A 53 -12.64 2.24 -14.00
N VAL A 54 -11.85 3.30 -14.17
CA VAL A 54 -11.03 3.89 -13.09
C VAL A 54 -11.94 4.50 -12.02
N ASN A 55 -12.92 5.30 -12.43
CA ASN A 55 -13.82 5.97 -11.51
C ASN A 55 -14.56 4.96 -10.62
N ASN A 56 -15.14 3.91 -11.23
CA ASN A 56 -15.83 2.84 -10.52
C ASN A 56 -14.89 2.10 -9.53
N LEU A 57 -13.64 1.84 -9.91
CA LEU A 57 -12.68 1.20 -9.01
C LEU A 57 -12.34 2.11 -7.81
N GLN A 58 -12.14 3.41 -8.06
CA GLN A 58 -11.83 4.39 -7.01
C GLN A 58 -12.99 4.52 -6.01
N GLU A 59 -14.23 4.65 -6.49
CA GLU A 59 -15.44 4.71 -5.68
C GLU A 59 -15.61 3.44 -4.84
N LYS A 60 -15.49 2.26 -5.47
CA LYS A 60 -15.59 0.96 -4.80
C LYS A 60 -14.57 0.81 -3.67
N CYS A 61 -13.31 1.20 -3.91
CA CYS A 61 -12.27 1.12 -2.89
C CYS A 61 -12.51 2.08 -1.73
N ALA A 62 -12.96 3.30 -2.03
CA ALA A 62 -13.31 4.30 -1.02
C ALA A 62 -14.46 3.80 -0.13
N GLU A 63 -15.53 3.29 -0.74
CA GLU A 63 -16.68 2.72 -0.02
C GLU A 63 -16.28 1.53 0.86
N LEU A 64 -15.51 0.56 0.30
CA LEU A 64 -15.08 -0.63 1.03
C LEU A 64 -14.25 -0.31 2.28
N LEU A 65 -13.48 0.77 2.26
CA LEU A 65 -12.56 1.12 3.35
C LEU A 65 -13.01 2.36 4.15
N GLY A 66 -14.19 2.92 3.84
CA GLY A 66 -14.80 4.00 4.59
C GLY A 66 -14.16 5.36 4.37
N PHE A 67 -13.57 5.61 3.20
CA PHE A 67 -13.03 6.91 2.79
C PHE A 67 -14.00 7.65 1.88
N GLU A 68 -13.80 8.97 1.75
CA GLU A 68 -14.64 9.79 0.86
C GLU A 68 -14.27 9.66 -0.61
N SER A 69 -13.00 9.37 -0.91
CA SER A 69 -12.50 9.31 -2.28
C SER A 69 -11.24 8.45 -2.41
N GLY A 70 -10.95 8.04 -3.65
CA GLY A 70 -9.76 7.27 -4.00
C GLY A 70 -9.07 7.77 -5.27
N LEU A 71 -7.78 7.46 -5.40
CA LEU A 71 -6.97 7.74 -6.56
C LEU A 71 -6.16 6.51 -6.94
N PHE A 72 -6.37 6.01 -8.16
CA PHE A 72 -5.54 4.96 -8.72
C PHE A 72 -4.15 5.50 -9.06
N VAL A 73 -3.12 4.85 -8.51
CA VAL A 73 -1.71 5.20 -8.69
C VAL A 73 -0.90 4.02 -9.20
N SER A 74 0.24 4.29 -9.83
CA SER A 74 1.06 3.24 -10.46
C SER A 74 1.71 2.28 -9.45
N SER A 75 1.96 2.72 -8.22
CA SER A 75 2.62 1.91 -7.18
C SER A 75 2.26 2.40 -5.79
N GLY A 76 2.45 1.54 -4.77
CA GLY A 76 2.30 1.91 -3.36
C GLY A 76 3.27 3.02 -2.96
N LEU A 77 4.51 2.95 -3.44
CA LEU A 77 5.50 4.00 -3.21
C LEU A 77 4.97 5.38 -3.66
N MET A 78 4.38 5.46 -4.85
CA MET A 78 3.78 6.72 -5.32
C MET A 78 2.68 7.22 -4.39
N GLY A 79 1.79 6.35 -3.91
CA GLY A 79 0.75 6.70 -2.95
C GLY A 79 1.32 7.21 -1.62
N ASN A 80 2.31 6.51 -1.06
CA ASN A 80 3.00 6.91 0.16
C ASN A 80 3.67 8.28 0.01
N GLN A 81 4.40 8.50 -1.09
CA GLN A 81 5.11 9.76 -1.31
C GLN A 81 4.15 10.94 -1.56
N ILE A 82 3.05 10.73 -2.26
CA ILE A 82 1.99 11.74 -2.40
C ILE A 82 1.41 12.10 -1.03
N SER A 83 1.13 11.11 -0.18
CA SER A 83 0.63 11.36 1.17
C SER A 83 1.60 12.19 2.00
N LEU A 84 2.90 11.87 1.94
CA LEU A 84 3.91 12.65 2.65
C LEU A 84 4.05 14.08 2.10
N LEU A 85 3.91 14.28 0.79
CA LEU A 85 3.94 15.61 0.16
C LEU A 85 2.79 16.49 0.65
N ILE A 86 1.59 15.94 0.81
CA ILE A 86 0.38 16.67 1.22
C ILE A 86 0.38 16.92 2.73
N HIS A 87 0.68 15.88 3.53
CA HIS A 87 0.59 15.96 4.98
C HIS A 87 1.72 16.76 5.65
N ASN A 88 2.80 17.04 4.93
CA ASN A 88 4.00 17.64 5.52
C ASN A 88 4.46 18.90 4.79
N SER A 89 5.28 19.66 5.48
CA SER A 89 6.07 20.75 4.92
C SER A 89 7.56 20.42 5.02
N PRO A 90 8.43 21.00 4.19
CA PRO A 90 9.87 20.81 4.29
C PRO A 90 10.40 21.06 5.70
N GLY A 91 11.22 20.12 6.21
CA GLY A 91 11.83 20.21 7.54
C GLY A 91 10.97 19.69 8.69
N THR A 92 9.77 19.17 8.42
CA THR A 92 8.93 18.51 9.45
C THR A 92 9.34 17.05 9.69
N GLU A 93 8.80 16.46 10.74
CA GLU A 93 9.06 15.05 11.09
C GLU A 93 7.86 14.16 10.85
N VAL A 94 8.17 12.94 10.42
CA VAL A 94 7.22 11.80 10.29
C VAL A 94 7.63 10.74 11.30
N ILE A 95 6.74 10.41 12.24
CA ILE A 95 6.92 9.28 13.15
C ILE A 95 6.66 7.98 12.40
N THR A 96 7.55 7.00 12.55
CA THR A 96 7.37 5.64 12.01
C THR A 96 8.24 4.63 12.78
N THR A 97 8.15 3.33 12.45
CA THR A 97 9.06 2.31 12.98
C THR A 97 10.43 2.40 12.31
N SER A 98 11.47 1.92 13.00
CA SER A 98 12.86 1.94 12.48
C SER A 98 13.05 1.13 11.20
N ASP A 99 12.22 0.14 10.99
CA ASP A 99 12.27 -0.85 9.92
C ASP A 99 11.09 -0.77 8.94
N SER A 100 10.29 0.31 8.98
CA SER A 100 9.18 0.54 8.06
C SER A 100 9.61 0.62 6.59
N HIS A 101 8.72 0.18 5.70
CA HIS A 101 8.94 0.24 4.25
C HIS A 101 9.15 1.66 3.74
N ILE A 102 8.31 2.59 4.15
CA ILE A 102 8.32 3.99 3.72
C ILE A 102 9.67 4.69 4.01
N LYS A 103 10.38 4.25 5.05
CA LYS A 103 11.70 4.76 5.42
C LYS A 103 12.83 4.04 4.68
N ASN A 104 12.81 2.70 4.67
CA ASN A 104 13.99 1.90 4.33
C ASN A 104 14.03 1.43 2.87
N TYR A 105 12.86 1.26 2.23
CA TYR A 105 12.77 0.61 0.91
C TYR A 105 12.31 1.54 -0.22
N GLU A 106 12.14 2.83 0.05
CA GLU A 106 11.71 3.82 -0.94
C GLU A 106 12.86 4.75 -1.41
N HIS A 107 14.09 4.26 -1.33
CA HIS A 107 15.30 4.95 -1.86
C HIS A 107 15.50 6.40 -1.37
N GLY A 108 15.03 6.73 -0.16
CA GLY A 108 15.11 8.08 0.38
C GLY A 108 14.13 9.07 -0.25
N ALA A 109 13.09 8.58 -0.93
CA ALA A 109 12.12 9.41 -1.62
C ALA A 109 11.47 10.46 -0.71
N ALA A 110 11.17 10.12 0.54
CA ALA A 110 10.59 11.05 1.51
C ALA A 110 11.50 12.28 1.77
N SER A 111 12.79 12.06 1.94
CA SER A 111 13.77 13.16 2.10
C SER A 111 13.97 13.94 0.82
N PHE A 112 13.93 13.28 -0.34
CA PHE A 112 14.15 13.91 -1.65
C PHE A 112 12.93 14.73 -2.10
N LEU A 113 11.73 14.18 -1.99
CA LEU A 113 10.50 14.81 -2.47
C LEU A 113 9.89 15.74 -1.42
N SER A 114 9.48 15.18 -0.28
CA SER A 114 8.78 15.91 0.78
C SER A 114 9.71 16.66 1.71
N ARG A 115 11.01 16.39 1.66
CA ARG A 115 12.05 17.03 2.50
C ARG A 115 11.77 16.88 4.01
N VAL A 116 11.23 15.73 4.38
CA VAL A 116 10.92 15.37 5.77
C VAL A 116 12.04 14.57 6.41
N GLN A 117 12.05 14.55 7.74
CA GLN A 117 12.88 13.66 8.55
C GLN A 117 11.99 12.56 9.14
N PHE A 118 12.56 11.36 9.31
CA PHE A 118 11.89 10.32 10.08
C PHE A 118 12.29 10.37 11.56
N ARG A 119 11.29 10.29 12.42
CA ARG A 119 11.42 10.04 13.85
C ARG A 119 11.07 8.60 14.12
N GLU A 120 12.10 7.77 14.38
CA GLU A 120 11.93 6.37 14.69
C GLU A 120 11.43 6.19 16.11
N ILE A 121 10.48 5.28 16.28
CA ILE A 121 9.93 4.91 17.57
C ILE A 121 9.97 3.38 17.71
N ASP A 122 10.24 2.92 18.93
CA ASP A 122 10.16 1.51 19.28
C ASP A 122 8.76 0.96 19.02
N HIS A 123 8.70 -0.24 18.55
CA HIS A 123 7.46 -0.93 18.25
C HIS A 123 7.50 -2.38 18.72
N LYS A 124 6.32 -2.95 18.87
CA LYS A 124 6.15 -4.39 19.01
C LYS A 124 5.37 -4.89 17.81
N ASP A 125 6.00 -5.74 17.00
CA ASP A 125 5.37 -6.35 15.82
C ASP A 125 4.71 -5.33 14.87
N GLY A 126 5.34 -4.16 14.69
CA GLY A 126 4.83 -3.05 13.88
C GLY A 126 3.95 -2.04 14.62
N ALA A 127 3.40 -2.39 15.77
CA ALA A 127 2.58 -1.48 16.57
C ALA A 127 3.46 -0.45 17.29
N LEU A 128 3.34 0.82 16.90
CA LEU A 128 4.06 1.94 17.51
C LEU A 128 3.66 2.13 18.97
N ASN A 129 4.64 2.26 19.86
CA ASN A 129 4.35 2.48 21.28
C ASN A 129 3.74 3.87 21.51
N LEU A 130 2.47 3.92 21.93
CA LEU A 130 1.71 5.17 22.09
C LEU A 130 2.29 6.08 23.18
N ASP A 131 2.81 5.52 24.27
CA ASP A 131 3.42 6.33 25.33
C ASP A 131 4.74 6.96 24.87
N THR A 132 5.49 6.24 24.02
CA THR A 132 6.67 6.81 23.35
C THR A 132 6.26 7.92 22.38
N ILE A 133 5.20 7.75 21.59
CA ILE A 133 4.67 8.83 20.71
C ILE A 133 4.34 10.07 21.55
N ARG A 134 3.59 9.93 22.64
CA ARG A 134 3.23 11.01 23.56
C ARG A 134 4.48 11.71 24.09
N SER A 135 5.44 10.95 24.60
CA SER A 135 6.70 11.49 25.14
C SER A 135 7.50 12.26 24.09
N VAL A 136 7.62 11.71 22.88
CA VAL A 136 8.34 12.36 21.78
C VAL A 136 7.64 13.64 21.36
N TYR A 137 6.31 13.64 21.24
CA TYR A 137 5.51 14.82 20.91
C TYR A 137 5.72 15.94 21.94
N GLU A 138 5.59 15.65 23.24
CA GLU A 138 5.78 16.64 24.29
C GLU A 138 7.20 17.26 24.25
N LYS A 139 8.22 16.43 24.00
CA LYS A 139 9.61 16.88 23.88
C LYS A 139 9.91 17.64 22.58
N SER A 140 9.05 17.57 21.57
CA SER A 140 9.24 18.23 20.27
C SER A 140 8.74 19.68 20.24
N LYS A 141 8.05 20.15 21.27
CA LYS A 141 7.41 21.50 21.30
C LYS A 141 8.40 22.65 21.31
N VAL A 142 9.65 22.43 21.70
CA VAL A 142 10.67 23.48 21.83
C VAL A 142 11.94 23.09 21.07
N HIS A 143 12.38 23.96 20.16
CA HIS A 143 13.64 23.87 19.42
C HIS A 143 13.82 22.58 18.60
N LYS A 144 12.73 21.94 18.17
CA LYS A 144 12.74 20.72 17.34
C LYS A 144 11.82 20.86 16.13
N PRO A 145 12.07 20.09 15.07
CA PRO A 145 11.15 20.02 13.94
C PRO A 145 9.74 19.63 14.40
N GLN A 146 8.74 20.18 13.73
CA GLN A 146 7.35 19.88 14.04
C GLN A 146 6.99 18.49 13.52
N ILE A 147 6.38 17.66 14.37
CA ILE A 147 5.80 16.39 13.97
C ILE A 147 4.47 16.68 13.27
N LYS A 148 4.35 16.25 12.01
CA LYS A 148 3.15 16.48 11.18
C LYS A 148 2.43 15.21 10.81
N THR A 149 3.12 14.07 10.77
CA THR A 149 2.55 12.80 10.33
C THR A 149 3.01 11.65 11.22
N ILE A 150 2.12 10.71 11.47
CA ILE A 150 2.44 9.37 11.95
C ILE A 150 2.16 8.42 10.78
N ALA A 151 3.18 7.70 10.31
CA ALA A 151 3.07 6.69 9.27
C ALA A 151 3.15 5.30 9.89
N GLN A 152 2.07 4.54 9.77
CA GLN A 152 1.99 3.16 10.22
C GLN A 152 1.90 2.20 9.04
N GLU A 153 2.57 1.05 9.16
CA GLU A 153 2.52 -0.02 8.15
C GLU A 153 1.64 -1.17 8.64
N ASN A 154 0.69 -1.64 7.80
CA ASN A 154 -0.17 -2.78 8.11
C ASN A 154 -0.51 -3.58 6.81
N THR A 155 -0.13 -4.88 6.73
CA THR A 155 0.66 -5.65 7.71
C THR A 155 2.12 -5.18 7.74
N HIS A 156 2.79 -5.30 8.88
CA HIS A 156 4.18 -4.85 9.05
C HIS A 156 5.16 -5.88 8.48
N LEU A 157 5.80 -5.55 7.37
CA LEU A 157 6.64 -6.48 6.61
C LEU A 157 7.84 -7.00 7.40
N ALA A 158 8.59 -6.09 8.04
CA ALA A 158 9.82 -6.44 8.75
C ALA A 158 9.58 -7.34 9.97
N SER A 159 8.38 -7.32 10.54
CA SER A 159 7.96 -8.24 11.61
C SER A 159 7.30 -9.52 11.08
N GLY A 160 7.62 -9.94 9.85
CA GLY A 160 7.08 -11.16 9.25
C GLY A 160 5.63 -11.06 8.75
N GLY A 161 5.14 -9.84 8.48
CA GLY A 161 3.76 -9.61 8.06
C GLY A 161 2.77 -9.52 9.23
N SER A 162 3.26 -9.15 10.41
CA SER A 162 2.43 -8.99 11.61
C SER A 162 1.30 -7.99 11.40
N ILE A 163 0.14 -8.30 11.96
CA ILE A 163 -1.03 -7.44 11.92
C ILE A 163 -0.99 -6.47 13.10
N VAL A 164 -1.04 -5.17 12.79
CA VAL A 164 -1.31 -4.14 13.80
C VAL A 164 -2.82 -4.03 13.96
N SER A 165 -3.33 -4.30 15.16
CA SER A 165 -4.77 -4.36 15.39
C SER A 165 -5.48 -3.04 15.09
N TYR A 166 -6.70 -3.14 14.59
CA TYR A 166 -7.55 -1.98 14.31
C TYR A 166 -7.70 -1.06 15.54
N ASN A 167 -7.89 -1.63 16.73
CA ASN A 167 -8.04 -0.86 17.96
C ASN A 167 -6.78 -0.04 18.28
N HIS A 168 -5.60 -0.62 18.11
CA HIS A 168 -4.35 0.10 18.32
C HIS A 168 -4.18 1.26 17.32
N LEU A 169 -4.49 1.02 16.04
CA LEU A 169 -4.49 2.07 15.02
C LEU A 169 -5.47 3.20 15.38
N ALA A 170 -6.66 2.86 15.89
CA ALA A 170 -7.66 3.83 16.35
C ALA A 170 -7.17 4.67 17.53
N GLU A 171 -6.48 4.07 18.50
CA GLU A 171 -5.89 4.79 19.64
C GLU A 171 -4.82 5.79 19.19
N VAL A 172 -3.94 5.37 18.25
CA VAL A 172 -2.93 6.26 17.68
C VAL A 172 -3.57 7.40 16.91
N HIS A 173 -4.58 7.11 16.08
CA HIS A 173 -5.31 8.14 15.33
C HIS A 173 -6.05 9.13 16.25
N SER A 174 -6.68 8.64 17.32
CA SER A 174 -7.35 9.51 18.29
C SER A 174 -6.38 10.51 18.93
N PHE A 175 -5.21 10.03 19.35
CA PHE A 175 -4.14 10.89 19.87
C PHE A 175 -3.66 11.88 18.80
N ALA A 176 -3.39 11.42 17.59
CA ALA A 176 -2.90 12.24 16.49
C ALA A 176 -3.88 13.39 16.17
N LYS A 177 -5.17 13.07 16.05
CA LYS A 177 -6.25 14.03 15.79
C LYS A 177 -6.34 15.11 16.87
N GLU A 178 -6.23 14.73 18.17
CA GLU A 178 -6.19 15.68 19.28
C GLU A 178 -5.02 16.68 19.17
N LYS A 179 -3.91 16.25 18.58
CA LYS A 179 -2.68 17.06 18.44
C LYS A 179 -2.51 17.72 17.06
N GLY A 180 -3.45 17.54 16.14
CA GLY A 180 -3.37 18.09 14.78
C GLY A 180 -2.25 17.43 13.95
N ILE A 181 -2.02 16.14 14.17
CA ILE A 181 -1.08 15.29 13.43
C ILE A 181 -1.87 14.39 12.50
N ASN A 182 -1.46 14.27 11.24
CA ASN A 182 -2.08 13.38 10.28
C ASN A 182 -1.61 11.94 10.49
N VAL A 183 -2.48 10.98 10.21
CA VAL A 183 -2.14 9.55 10.21
C VAL A 183 -2.23 9.01 8.78
N HIS A 184 -1.12 8.48 8.28
CA HIS A 184 -1.04 7.75 7.03
C HIS A 184 -0.83 6.28 7.30
N ILE A 185 -1.61 5.40 6.64
CA ILE A 185 -1.42 3.95 6.69
C ILE A 185 -0.80 3.47 5.38
N ASP A 186 0.44 2.96 5.46
CA ASP A 186 0.99 2.11 4.41
C ASP A 186 0.37 0.72 4.53
N GLY A 187 -0.69 0.53 3.80
CA GLY A 187 -1.46 -0.70 3.74
C GLY A 187 -1.11 -1.57 2.54
N ALA A 188 0.16 -1.58 2.09
CA ALA A 188 0.57 -2.33 0.90
C ALA A 188 0.05 -3.78 0.88
N ARG A 189 -0.19 -4.37 2.07
CA ARG A 189 -0.77 -5.70 2.29
C ARG A 189 -1.99 -5.68 3.21
N LEU A 190 -2.77 -4.61 3.16
CA LEU A 190 -3.89 -4.37 4.07
C LEU A 190 -4.92 -5.49 4.07
N TRP A 191 -5.18 -6.10 2.92
CA TRP A 191 -6.17 -7.18 2.79
C TRP A 191 -5.78 -8.44 3.58
N HIS A 192 -4.48 -8.68 3.83
CA HIS A 192 -4.05 -9.71 4.76
C HIS A 192 -4.46 -9.40 6.20
N ALA A 193 -4.36 -8.13 6.62
CA ALA A 193 -4.78 -7.72 7.96
C ALA A 193 -6.30 -7.84 8.13
N ILE A 194 -7.07 -7.29 7.19
CA ILE A 194 -8.55 -7.32 7.25
C ILE A 194 -9.09 -8.75 7.30
N LEU A 195 -8.59 -9.61 6.41
CA LEU A 195 -9.06 -11.01 6.34
C LEU A 195 -8.52 -11.85 7.49
N GLY A 196 -7.31 -11.56 7.97
CA GLY A 196 -6.69 -12.29 9.08
C GLY A 196 -7.33 -11.99 10.43
N GLU A 197 -7.76 -10.75 10.67
CA GLU A 197 -8.48 -10.38 11.89
C GLU A 197 -9.99 -10.71 11.81
N GLY A 198 -10.53 -10.89 10.60
CA GLY A 198 -11.99 -10.96 10.40
C GLY A 198 -12.69 -9.68 10.85
N SER A 199 -11.99 -8.54 10.76
CA SER A 199 -12.35 -7.29 11.41
C SER A 199 -13.02 -6.30 10.45
N THR A 200 -13.32 -5.11 10.98
CA THR A 200 -13.90 -3.98 10.23
C THR A 200 -13.00 -3.52 9.09
N THR A 201 -13.61 -3.04 8.02
CA THR A 201 -12.94 -2.41 6.87
C THR A 201 -12.94 -0.88 6.95
N ASN A 202 -13.51 -0.27 8.00
CA ASN A 202 -13.68 1.19 8.07
C ASN A 202 -12.39 1.91 8.51
N TYR A 203 -11.36 1.83 7.68
CA TYR A 203 -10.06 2.47 7.91
C TYR A 203 -10.10 4.00 7.76
N GLY A 204 -11.10 4.55 7.07
CA GLY A 204 -11.31 5.99 6.99
C GLY A 204 -11.64 6.65 8.33
N ASN A 205 -12.11 5.88 9.33
CA ASN A 205 -12.32 6.39 10.68
C ASN A 205 -11.05 6.48 11.53
N ILE A 206 -9.96 5.85 11.10
CA ILE A 206 -8.73 5.69 11.88
C ILE A 206 -7.47 6.14 11.15
N SER A 207 -7.63 6.83 10.02
CA SER A 207 -6.51 7.42 9.28
C SER A 207 -6.99 8.56 8.37
N ASP A 208 -6.11 9.51 8.09
CA ASP A 208 -6.37 10.62 7.18
C ASP A 208 -6.09 10.24 5.73
N SER A 209 -5.17 9.30 5.52
CA SER A 209 -4.89 8.70 4.22
C SER A 209 -4.41 7.26 4.35
N LEU A 210 -4.63 6.47 3.29
CA LEU A 210 -4.23 5.08 3.22
C LEU A 210 -3.81 4.72 1.80
N THR A 211 -2.73 3.94 1.66
CA THR A 211 -2.33 3.35 0.39
C THR A 211 -2.39 1.83 0.49
N PHE A 212 -2.96 1.13 -0.51
CA PHE A 212 -2.82 -0.33 -0.62
C PHE A 212 -2.49 -0.78 -2.05
N CYS A 213 -1.88 -1.95 -2.19
CA CYS A 213 -1.42 -2.46 -3.48
C CYS A 213 -2.34 -3.55 -4.05
N PHE A 214 -2.66 -3.44 -5.35
CA PHE A 214 -3.26 -4.53 -6.12
C PHE A 214 -2.21 -5.52 -6.65
N SER A 215 -0.98 -5.04 -6.85
CA SER A 215 0.11 -5.74 -7.53
C SER A 215 0.94 -6.65 -6.64
N LYS A 216 0.36 -7.16 -5.55
CA LYS A 216 0.98 -8.12 -4.62
C LYS A 216 0.09 -9.36 -4.52
N ALA A 217 -0.24 -9.83 -3.33
CA ALA A 217 -1.10 -11.00 -3.10
C ALA A 217 -2.47 -10.93 -3.80
N LEU A 218 -3.02 -9.73 -4.00
CA LEU A 218 -4.24 -9.57 -4.80
C LEU A 218 -4.08 -10.03 -6.26
N GLY A 219 -2.86 -10.00 -6.80
CA GLY A 219 -2.49 -10.60 -8.08
C GLY A 219 -2.78 -9.76 -9.32
N ALA A 220 -3.06 -8.47 -9.21
CA ALA A 220 -3.04 -7.60 -10.38
C ALA A 220 -1.59 -7.37 -10.88
N PRO A 221 -1.38 -7.12 -12.17
CA PRO A 221 -0.04 -6.91 -12.70
C PRO A 221 0.60 -5.60 -12.24
N ILE A 222 -0.21 -4.60 -11.89
CA ILE A 222 0.24 -3.24 -11.55
C ILE A 222 -0.85 -2.50 -10.77
N GLY A 223 -0.45 -1.50 -10.02
CA GLY A 223 -1.33 -0.49 -9.46
C GLY A 223 -1.52 -0.60 -7.96
N SER A 224 -1.89 0.54 -7.41
CA SER A 224 -2.24 0.74 -6.00
C SER A 224 -3.38 1.76 -5.90
N MET A 225 -4.03 1.80 -4.76
CA MET A 225 -5.06 2.77 -4.47
C MET A 225 -4.58 3.68 -3.33
N LEU A 226 -4.67 4.98 -3.53
CA LEU A 226 -4.52 5.98 -2.49
C LEU A 226 -5.91 6.46 -2.09
N LEU A 227 -6.21 6.49 -0.81
CA LEU A 227 -7.51 6.85 -0.24
C LEU A 227 -7.37 8.02 0.75
N GLY A 228 -8.40 8.86 0.83
CA GLY A 228 -8.46 10.01 1.73
C GLY A 228 -9.75 10.79 1.59
N SER A 229 -9.76 12.03 2.13
CA SER A 229 -10.86 12.97 1.88
C SER A 229 -10.90 13.43 0.41
N LYS A 230 -11.99 14.05 0.00
CA LYS A 230 -12.12 14.60 -1.36
C LYS A 230 -11.08 15.67 -1.64
N GLU A 231 -10.81 16.53 -0.66
CA GLU A 231 -9.81 17.60 -0.76
C GLU A 231 -8.41 17.00 -0.92
N PHE A 232 -8.07 16.02 -0.07
CA PHE A 232 -6.81 15.29 -0.14
C PHE A 232 -6.61 14.62 -1.50
N ILE A 233 -7.61 13.95 -2.03
CA ILE A 233 -7.52 13.25 -3.33
C ILE A 233 -7.45 14.24 -4.50
N THR A 234 -8.08 15.41 -4.39
CA THR A 234 -7.96 16.48 -5.41
C THR A 234 -6.51 16.94 -5.50
N GLU A 235 -5.86 17.24 -4.39
CA GLU A 235 -4.44 17.61 -4.34
C GLU A 235 -3.53 16.43 -4.75
N ALA A 236 -3.85 15.22 -4.34
CA ALA A 236 -3.12 14.01 -4.70
C ALA A 236 -3.07 13.77 -6.22
N ARG A 237 -4.13 14.12 -6.95
CA ARG A 237 -4.18 14.03 -8.40
C ARG A 237 -3.15 14.96 -9.07
N GLU A 238 -2.95 16.16 -8.52
CA GLU A 238 -1.93 17.09 -9.01
C GLU A 238 -0.52 16.54 -8.77
N TYR A 239 -0.23 16.05 -7.56
CA TYR A 239 1.06 15.42 -7.26
C TYR A 239 1.30 14.16 -8.08
N ARG A 240 0.27 13.34 -8.32
CA ARG A 240 0.40 12.18 -9.23
C ARG A 240 0.90 12.60 -10.60
N LYS A 241 0.37 13.68 -11.14
CA LYS A 241 0.80 14.24 -12.43
C LYS A 241 2.23 14.75 -12.38
N ILE A 242 2.60 15.52 -11.35
CA ILE A 242 3.96 16.06 -11.16
C ILE A 242 4.99 14.92 -11.09
N LEU A 243 4.64 13.82 -10.43
CA LEU A 243 5.50 12.64 -10.29
C LEU A 243 5.51 11.72 -11.54
N GLY A 244 4.90 12.13 -12.64
CA GLY A 244 4.86 11.36 -13.89
C GLY A 244 3.85 10.21 -13.88
N GLY A 245 2.94 10.18 -12.91
CA GLY A 245 1.90 9.15 -12.77
C GLY A 245 0.57 9.48 -13.45
N GLY A 246 0.48 10.58 -14.22
CA GLY A 246 -0.68 10.87 -15.06
C GLY A 246 -0.81 9.84 -16.16
N MET A 247 -2.01 9.28 -16.32
CA MET A 247 -2.30 8.22 -17.29
C MET A 247 -3.52 8.61 -18.12
N ARG A 248 -3.67 8.02 -19.30
CA ARG A 248 -4.82 8.26 -20.20
C ARG A 248 -5.83 7.12 -20.04
N GLN A 249 -5.94 6.22 -20.98
CA GLN A 249 -6.89 5.09 -20.99
C GLN A 249 -6.42 4.00 -20.01
N VAL A 250 -6.33 4.32 -18.75
CA VAL A 250 -5.80 3.43 -17.70
C VAL A 250 -6.82 2.42 -17.20
N GLY A 251 -8.08 2.53 -17.62
CA GLY A 251 -9.13 1.55 -17.38
C GLY A 251 -8.74 0.11 -17.70
N VAL A 252 -7.86 -0.08 -18.70
CA VAL A 252 -7.23 -1.39 -18.98
C VAL A 252 -6.54 -1.98 -17.75
N LYS A 253 -5.86 -1.16 -16.94
CA LYS A 253 -5.20 -1.60 -15.71
C LYS A 253 -6.16 -1.66 -14.54
N ALA A 254 -7.08 -0.70 -14.47
CA ALA A 254 -8.07 -0.63 -13.41
C ALA A 254 -9.06 -1.81 -13.44
N SER A 255 -9.44 -2.32 -14.63
CA SER A 255 -10.28 -3.53 -14.74
C SER A 255 -9.61 -4.75 -14.14
N MET A 256 -8.32 -4.97 -14.42
CA MET A 256 -7.55 -6.04 -13.82
C MET A 256 -7.43 -5.89 -12.28
N ALA A 257 -7.22 -4.66 -11.81
CA ALA A 257 -7.18 -4.36 -10.38
C ALA A 257 -8.54 -4.61 -9.70
N ASN A 258 -9.63 -4.24 -10.35
CA ASN A 258 -10.99 -4.50 -9.87
C ASN A 258 -11.26 -6.00 -9.74
N LYS A 259 -10.93 -6.77 -10.78
CA LYS A 259 -11.07 -8.23 -10.74
C LYS A 259 -10.24 -8.85 -9.61
N SER A 260 -9.01 -8.41 -9.44
CA SER A 260 -8.13 -8.90 -8.37
C SER A 260 -8.70 -8.60 -6.98
N LEU A 261 -9.33 -7.44 -6.80
CA LEU A 261 -10.01 -7.06 -5.56
C LEU A 261 -11.25 -7.93 -5.28
N ASP A 262 -12.01 -8.29 -6.31
CA ASP A 262 -13.15 -9.20 -6.17
C ASP A 262 -12.74 -10.61 -5.73
N LEU A 263 -11.54 -11.02 -6.10
CA LEU A 263 -10.96 -12.31 -5.72
C LEU A 263 -10.15 -12.26 -4.40
N ARG A 264 -10.24 -11.19 -3.62
CA ARG A 264 -9.40 -10.97 -2.42
C ARG A 264 -9.49 -12.07 -1.38
N GLU A 265 -10.61 -12.76 -1.26
CA GLU A 265 -10.79 -13.83 -0.27
C GLU A 265 -9.82 -15.01 -0.47
N ARG A 266 -9.25 -15.17 -1.67
CA ARG A 266 -8.20 -16.18 -1.92
C ARG A 266 -6.94 -15.99 -1.07
N ILE A 267 -6.71 -14.79 -0.52
CA ILE A 267 -5.64 -14.52 0.44
C ILE A 267 -5.73 -15.45 1.67
N LEU A 268 -6.94 -15.89 2.06
CA LEU A 268 -7.12 -16.85 3.15
C LEU A 268 -6.46 -18.22 2.85
N GLU A 269 -6.37 -18.59 1.57
CA GLU A 269 -5.63 -19.79 1.18
C GLU A 269 -4.14 -19.64 1.43
N ASP A 270 -3.58 -18.43 1.23
CA ASP A 270 -2.17 -18.14 1.50
C ASP A 270 -1.89 -18.18 3.00
N HIS A 271 -2.82 -17.68 3.83
CA HIS A 271 -2.73 -17.82 5.29
C HIS A 271 -2.74 -19.29 5.71
N GLN A 272 -3.62 -20.12 5.12
CA GLN A 272 -3.66 -21.54 5.43
C GLN A 272 -2.36 -22.25 5.00
N LYS A 273 -1.85 -21.98 3.80
CA LYS A 273 -0.57 -22.52 3.33
C LYS A 273 0.60 -22.15 4.24
N ALA A 274 0.66 -20.89 4.69
CA ALA A 274 1.68 -20.43 5.63
C ALA A 274 1.60 -21.18 6.96
N LYS A 275 0.39 -21.38 7.47
CA LYS A 275 0.17 -22.17 8.69
C LYS A 275 0.58 -23.62 8.50
N ASP A 276 0.18 -24.27 7.40
CA ASP A 276 0.54 -25.67 7.12
C ASP A 276 2.07 -25.85 7.04
N ILE A 277 2.80 -24.88 6.47
CA ILE A 277 4.27 -24.90 6.42
C ILE A 277 4.83 -24.74 7.84
N PHE A 278 4.31 -23.82 8.64
CA PHE A 278 4.74 -23.58 10.01
C PHE A 278 4.54 -24.84 10.89
N ASP A 279 3.37 -25.49 10.77
CA ASP A 279 3.02 -26.69 11.54
C ASP A 279 3.87 -27.92 11.11
N PHE A 280 4.46 -27.89 9.90
CA PHE A 280 5.32 -28.96 9.37
C PHE A 280 6.79 -28.86 9.83
N ILE A 281 7.30 -27.66 10.13
CA ILE A 281 8.69 -27.40 10.55
C ILE A 281 8.86 -27.59 12.05
#